data_fb55283175a8f31257585abe89192adb
#
_entry.id   fb55283175a8f31257585abe89192adb
#
_cell.length_a   1.000
_cell.length_b   1.000
_cell.length_c   1.000
_cell.angle_alpha   90.00
_cell.angle_beta   90.00
_cell.angle_gamma   90.00
#
_symmetry.space_group_name_H-M   'P 1'
#
loop_
_entity.id
_entity.type
_entity.pdbx_description
1 polymer ?
#
loop_
_entity_poly.entity_id
_entity_poly.type
_entity_poly.pdbx_seq_one_letter_code
_entity_poly.pdbx_strand_id
1 'polypeptide(L)'
;DFVIPILEKNKIKGSFFPPVISTLQRKILNVNKIQLILGKEKNTQLILNEIKKNYLTLNNNKKESDFEKICKKINTRSRHDDKETIIIKRLLQREFDIKTRDKICNNLFKKNFLEKENEIAKNYYMNPSHLKEIFKLGHEIGLHGYNHDWYSYLNEKNQEKEIYDTLCFWRENQLIREKFTCCYPYGDYNANTIKVLKNLNCSLGLTTKVDSVNKKNYNTLKLPRFDTNDFPKN
;
A
#
# COMPACT_ATOMS: atom_id res chain seq x y z
N ASP A 1 11.57 -7.69 -14.01
CA ASP A 1 12.22 -8.17 -15.25
C ASP A 1 11.72 -7.44 -16.51
N PHE A 2 10.44 -7.06 -16.63
CA PHE A 2 9.92 -6.37 -17.84
C PHE A 2 10.12 -4.86 -17.83
N VAL A 3 9.86 -4.20 -16.71
CA VAL A 3 9.80 -2.73 -16.64
C VAL A 3 11.16 -2.08 -16.87
N ILE A 4 12.20 -2.54 -16.18
CA ILE A 4 13.54 -1.94 -16.26
C ILE A 4 14.11 -1.98 -17.67
N PRO A 5 14.11 -3.12 -18.41
CA PRO A 5 14.58 -3.16 -19.79
C PRO A 5 13.84 -2.20 -20.72
N ILE A 6 12.53 -2.02 -20.53
CA ILE A 6 11.73 -1.08 -21.33
C ILE A 6 12.12 0.36 -21.02
N LEU A 7 12.28 0.72 -19.75
CA LEU A 7 12.68 2.05 -19.33
C LEU A 7 14.09 2.39 -19.86
N GLU A 8 15.05 1.50 -19.71
CA GLU A 8 16.41 1.70 -20.20
C GLU A 8 16.48 1.80 -21.73
N LYS A 9 15.77 0.91 -22.46
CA LYS A 9 15.68 0.99 -23.94
C LYS A 9 15.15 2.34 -24.40
N ASN A 10 14.18 2.91 -23.69
CA ASN A 10 13.57 4.20 -24.03
C ASN A 10 14.27 5.39 -23.35
N LYS A 11 15.36 5.20 -22.61
CA LYS A 11 16.08 6.24 -21.85
C LYS A 11 15.18 7.01 -20.88
N ILE A 12 14.20 6.32 -20.28
CA ILE A 12 13.26 6.88 -19.30
C ILE A 12 13.71 6.46 -17.90
N LYS A 13 13.78 7.41 -16.97
CA LYS A 13 14.02 7.12 -15.57
C LYS A 13 12.69 6.99 -14.81
N GLY A 14 12.57 5.92 -14.02
CA GLY A 14 11.40 5.63 -13.20
C GLY A 14 11.66 5.91 -11.73
N SER A 15 10.58 6.09 -10.97
CA SER A 15 10.61 6.17 -9.51
C SER A 15 9.89 4.95 -8.93
N PHE A 16 10.54 4.27 -7.99
CA PHE A 16 10.04 3.03 -7.38
C PHE A 16 9.80 3.27 -5.89
N PHE A 17 8.66 2.81 -5.38
CA PHE A 17 8.21 3.09 -4.03
C PHE A 17 7.92 1.79 -3.26
N PRO A 18 8.93 0.99 -2.92
CA PRO A 18 8.72 -0.26 -2.17
C PRO A 18 8.50 0.04 -0.68
N PRO A 19 7.48 -0.58 -0.04
CA PRO A 19 7.39 -0.60 1.42
C PRO A 19 8.57 -1.39 2.02
N VAL A 20 9.16 -0.89 3.11
CA VAL A 20 10.37 -1.49 3.68
C VAL A 20 10.15 -2.93 4.13
N ILE A 21 9.07 -3.19 4.86
CA ILE A 21 8.81 -4.51 5.46
C ILE A 21 8.68 -5.63 4.43
N SER A 22 8.11 -5.34 3.25
CA SER A 22 7.97 -6.34 2.18
C SER A 22 9.33 -6.74 1.60
N THR A 23 10.26 -5.79 1.53
CA THR A 23 11.62 -6.01 1.05
C THR A 23 12.47 -6.80 2.06
N LEU A 24 12.31 -6.51 3.35
CA LEU A 24 13.10 -7.11 4.43
C LEU A 24 12.62 -8.50 4.85
N GLN A 25 11.35 -8.60 5.17
CA GLN A 25 10.80 -9.78 5.84
C GLN A 25 10.30 -10.84 4.86
N ARG A 26 10.26 -10.53 3.57
CA ARG A 26 9.71 -11.40 2.53
C ARG A 26 8.30 -11.91 2.87
N LYS A 27 7.54 -11.09 3.58
CA LYS A 27 6.14 -11.33 3.91
C LYS A 27 5.26 -10.58 2.93
N ILE A 28 4.11 -11.15 2.62
CA ILE A 28 3.13 -10.50 1.76
C ILE A 28 2.34 -9.48 2.59
N LEU A 29 2.30 -8.24 2.11
CA LEU A 29 1.50 -7.18 2.72
C LEU A 29 0.01 -7.54 2.70
N ASN A 30 -0.75 -7.11 3.70
CA ASN A 30 -2.18 -7.40 3.75
C ASN A 30 -2.91 -6.93 2.49
N VAL A 31 -2.57 -5.77 1.93
CA VAL A 31 -3.14 -5.28 0.67
C VAL A 31 -2.94 -6.28 -0.47
N ASN A 32 -1.76 -6.89 -0.56
CA ASN A 32 -1.47 -7.88 -1.60
C ASN A 32 -2.08 -9.24 -1.29
N LYS A 33 -2.17 -9.66 -0.01
CA LYS A 33 -2.96 -10.85 0.38
C LYS A 33 -4.41 -10.72 -0.06
N ILE A 34 -5.02 -9.57 0.19
CA ILE A 34 -6.40 -9.28 -0.23
C ILE A 34 -6.54 -9.37 -1.75
N GLN A 35 -5.61 -8.78 -2.50
CA GLN A 35 -5.61 -8.86 -3.97
C GLN A 35 -5.48 -10.30 -4.49
N LEU A 36 -4.57 -11.08 -3.90
CA LEU A 36 -4.38 -12.48 -4.26
C LEU A 36 -5.62 -13.33 -3.94
N ILE A 37 -6.25 -13.10 -2.77
CA ILE A 37 -7.48 -13.80 -2.37
C ILE A 37 -8.62 -13.46 -3.34
N LEU A 38 -8.86 -12.18 -3.65
CA LEU A 38 -9.85 -11.71 -4.62
C LEU A 38 -9.54 -12.19 -6.06
N GLY A 39 -8.27 -12.36 -6.38
CA GLY A 39 -7.84 -12.93 -7.65
C GLY A 39 -8.21 -14.40 -7.80
N LYS A 40 -8.11 -15.17 -6.72
CA LYS A 40 -8.36 -16.61 -6.69
C LYS A 40 -9.82 -16.96 -6.47
N GLU A 41 -10.48 -16.34 -5.48
CA GLU A 41 -11.89 -16.53 -5.19
C GLU A 41 -12.70 -15.36 -5.81
N LYS A 42 -13.54 -15.71 -6.79
CA LYS A 42 -14.37 -14.72 -7.50
C LYS A 42 -15.70 -14.44 -6.81
N ASN A 43 -16.14 -15.34 -5.93
CA ASN A 43 -17.35 -15.13 -5.16
C ASN A 43 -17.05 -14.27 -3.92
N THR A 44 -17.26 -12.97 -4.05
CA THR A 44 -17.05 -11.98 -2.98
C THR A 44 -17.90 -12.25 -1.75
N GLN A 45 -19.08 -12.84 -1.90
CA GLN A 45 -19.95 -13.20 -0.77
C GLN A 45 -19.34 -14.31 0.10
N LEU A 46 -18.65 -15.28 -0.51
CA LEU A 46 -17.91 -16.31 0.25
C LEU A 46 -16.79 -15.67 1.08
N ILE A 47 -16.06 -14.73 0.49
CA ILE A 47 -15.00 -14.00 1.20
C ILE A 47 -15.58 -13.20 2.37
N LEU A 48 -16.69 -12.48 2.16
CA LEU A 48 -17.37 -11.71 3.21
C LEU A 48 -17.85 -12.59 4.36
N ASN A 49 -18.43 -13.74 4.05
CA ASN A 49 -18.87 -14.71 5.06
C ASN A 49 -17.70 -15.24 5.89
N GLU A 50 -16.56 -15.53 5.26
CA GLU A 50 -15.35 -15.95 5.98
C GLU A 50 -14.77 -14.82 6.84
N ILE A 51 -14.77 -13.58 6.35
CA ILE A 51 -14.36 -12.40 7.13
C ILE A 51 -15.26 -12.25 8.35
N LYS A 52 -16.58 -12.32 8.18
CA LYS A 52 -17.58 -12.23 9.27
C LYS A 52 -17.32 -13.32 10.31
N LYS A 53 -17.18 -14.59 9.88
CA LYS A 53 -16.88 -15.72 10.74
C LYS A 53 -15.61 -15.49 11.57
N ASN A 54 -14.51 -15.10 10.92
CA ASN A 54 -13.25 -14.81 11.61
C ASN A 54 -13.39 -13.63 12.58
N TYR A 55 -14.08 -12.56 12.18
CA TYR A 55 -14.31 -11.38 13.02
C TYR A 55 -15.04 -11.75 14.32
N LEU A 56 -16.11 -12.52 14.23
CA LEU A 56 -16.89 -12.97 15.39
C LEU A 56 -16.09 -13.92 16.27
N THR A 57 -15.31 -14.84 15.69
CA THR A 57 -14.45 -15.76 16.44
C THR A 57 -13.33 -15.03 17.21
N LEU A 58 -12.78 -13.97 16.63
CA LEU A 58 -11.71 -13.19 17.27
C LEU A 58 -12.23 -12.18 18.31
N ASN A 59 -13.50 -11.85 18.27
CA ASN A 59 -14.12 -10.84 19.10
C ASN A 59 -15.39 -11.41 19.77
N ASN A 60 -15.21 -12.28 20.77
CA ASN A 60 -16.30 -13.02 21.40
C ASN A 60 -17.46 -12.15 21.96
N ASN A 61 -17.21 -10.87 22.23
CA ASN A 61 -18.21 -9.91 22.72
C ASN A 61 -18.97 -9.20 21.60
N LYS A 62 -18.63 -9.46 20.31
CA LYS A 62 -19.28 -8.85 19.15
C LYS A 62 -20.34 -9.76 18.55
N LYS A 63 -21.40 -9.13 18.04
CA LYS A 63 -22.53 -9.81 17.39
C LYS A 63 -22.49 -9.57 15.88
N GLU A 64 -23.27 -10.34 15.12
CA GLU A 64 -23.42 -10.15 13.68
C GLU A 64 -23.88 -8.71 13.33
N SER A 65 -24.79 -8.15 14.16
CA SER A 65 -25.25 -6.77 13.98
C SER A 65 -24.13 -5.73 14.06
N ASP A 66 -23.04 -5.99 14.81
CA ASP A 66 -21.90 -5.10 14.89
C ASP A 66 -21.08 -5.14 13.61
N PHE A 67 -20.88 -6.33 13.04
CA PHE A 67 -20.25 -6.50 11.74
C PHE A 67 -21.05 -5.79 10.63
N GLU A 68 -22.37 -5.97 10.60
CA GLU A 68 -23.25 -5.32 9.64
C GLU A 68 -23.22 -3.78 9.75
N LYS A 69 -23.15 -3.24 10.98
CA LYS A 69 -22.98 -1.80 11.22
C LYS A 69 -21.69 -1.28 10.62
N ILE A 70 -20.58 -2.03 10.76
CA ILE A 70 -19.30 -1.65 10.15
C ILE A 70 -19.44 -1.65 8.63
N CYS A 71 -20.00 -2.71 8.03
CA CYS A 71 -20.20 -2.79 6.59
C CYS A 71 -21.07 -1.64 6.05
N LYS A 72 -22.15 -1.28 6.75
CA LYS A 72 -23.05 -0.17 6.37
C LYS A 72 -22.37 1.21 6.40
N LYS A 73 -21.38 1.40 7.26
CA LYS A 73 -20.59 2.65 7.32
C LYS A 73 -19.66 2.82 6.11
N ILE A 74 -19.33 1.74 5.42
CA ILE A 74 -18.46 1.78 4.26
C ILE A 74 -19.26 2.30 3.05
N ASN A 75 -19.30 3.61 2.90
CA ASN A 75 -19.96 4.29 1.79
C ASN A 75 -18.93 4.94 0.85
N THR A 76 -17.98 4.13 0.37
CA THR A 76 -16.93 4.60 -0.54
C THR A 76 -17.22 4.09 -1.94
N ARG A 77 -17.19 4.98 -2.94
CA ARG A 77 -17.20 4.59 -4.35
C ARG A 77 -15.77 4.31 -4.82
N SER A 78 -15.61 3.31 -5.67
CA SER A 78 -14.38 3.05 -6.41
C SER A 78 -14.63 3.23 -7.90
N ARG A 79 -13.58 3.56 -8.64
CA ARG A 79 -13.65 3.63 -10.11
C ARG A 79 -13.55 2.25 -10.77
N HIS A 80 -13.02 1.26 -10.03
CA HIS A 80 -12.61 -0.02 -10.58
C HIS A 80 -13.20 -1.23 -9.85
N ASP A 81 -13.67 -1.05 -8.62
CA ASP A 81 -14.17 -2.14 -7.78
C ASP A 81 -15.70 -2.04 -7.62
N ASP A 82 -16.37 -3.17 -7.60
CA ASP A 82 -17.76 -3.27 -7.16
C ASP A 82 -17.91 -3.02 -5.64
N LYS A 83 -19.16 -2.90 -5.19
CA LYS A 83 -19.48 -2.55 -3.81
C LYS A 83 -18.95 -3.59 -2.80
N GLU A 84 -19.05 -4.86 -3.10
CA GLU A 84 -18.63 -5.95 -2.19
C GLU A 84 -17.11 -6.01 -2.09
N THR A 85 -16.41 -5.89 -3.22
CA THR A 85 -14.95 -5.79 -3.27
C THR A 85 -14.45 -4.61 -2.44
N ILE A 86 -15.12 -3.45 -2.52
CA ILE A 86 -14.77 -2.28 -1.69
C ILE A 86 -14.94 -2.60 -0.21
N ILE A 87 -16.07 -3.22 0.18
CA ILE A 87 -16.32 -3.59 1.58
C ILE A 87 -15.20 -4.52 2.09
N ILE A 88 -14.86 -5.58 1.36
CA ILE A 88 -13.76 -6.50 1.71
C ILE A 88 -12.46 -5.73 1.92
N LYS A 89 -12.09 -4.91 0.93
CA LYS A 89 -10.86 -4.10 1.00
C LYS A 89 -10.85 -3.17 2.22
N ARG A 90 -11.95 -2.45 2.49
CA ARG A 90 -12.00 -1.49 3.60
C ARG A 90 -12.01 -2.17 4.97
N LEU A 91 -12.77 -3.25 5.15
CA LEU A 91 -12.75 -4.04 6.38
C LEU A 91 -11.32 -4.45 6.75
N LEU A 92 -10.59 -5.02 5.79
CA LEU A 92 -9.28 -5.61 5.99
C LEU A 92 -8.11 -4.62 5.87
N GLN A 93 -8.34 -3.39 5.42
CA GLN A 93 -7.31 -2.37 5.30
C GLN A 93 -7.36 -1.33 6.42
N ARG A 94 -8.55 -0.97 6.93
CA ARG A 94 -8.68 0.16 7.86
C ARG A 94 -9.79 0.06 8.91
N GLU A 95 -10.94 -0.60 8.65
CA GLU A 95 -12.08 -0.56 9.57
C GLU A 95 -11.86 -1.44 10.81
N PHE A 96 -11.17 -2.55 10.68
CA PHE A 96 -10.74 -3.34 11.82
C PHE A 96 -9.43 -2.80 12.41
N ASP A 97 -9.24 -3.00 13.70
CA ASP A 97 -7.94 -2.76 14.33
C ASP A 97 -6.85 -3.64 13.70
N ILE A 98 -5.59 -3.20 13.82
CA ILE A 98 -4.43 -3.83 13.18
C ILE A 98 -4.36 -5.33 13.50
N LYS A 99 -4.54 -5.71 14.77
CA LYS A 99 -4.42 -7.11 15.22
C LYS A 99 -5.51 -7.99 14.62
N THR A 100 -6.74 -7.50 14.57
CA THR A 100 -7.89 -8.22 13.98
C THR A 100 -7.71 -8.37 12.47
N ARG A 101 -7.39 -7.30 11.74
CA ARG A 101 -7.18 -7.37 10.29
C ARG A 101 -6.04 -8.31 9.91
N ASP A 102 -4.90 -8.26 10.63
CA ASP A 102 -3.74 -9.11 10.34
C ASP A 102 -4.08 -10.59 10.53
N LYS A 103 -4.77 -10.93 11.61
CA LYS A 103 -5.23 -12.30 11.85
C LYS A 103 -6.18 -12.78 10.76
N ILE A 104 -7.18 -11.98 10.39
CA ILE A 104 -8.16 -12.35 9.35
C ILE A 104 -7.46 -12.50 8.00
N CYS A 105 -6.62 -11.54 7.59
CA CYS A 105 -5.86 -11.64 6.35
C CYS A 105 -4.99 -12.90 6.31
N ASN A 106 -4.29 -13.22 7.41
CA ASN A 106 -3.46 -14.41 7.49
C ASN A 106 -4.27 -15.71 7.42
N ASN A 107 -5.42 -15.78 8.09
CA ASN A 107 -6.29 -16.96 8.07
C ASN A 107 -6.86 -17.19 6.66
N LEU A 108 -7.37 -16.14 6.03
CA LEU A 108 -7.89 -16.21 4.67
C LEU A 108 -6.78 -16.58 3.66
N PHE A 109 -5.60 -16.01 3.82
CA PHE A 109 -4.47 -16.29 2.95
C PHE A 109 -4.05 -17.76 3.06
N LYS A 110 -3.85 -18.27 4.28
CA LYS A 110 -3.50 -19.68 4.52
C LYS A 110 -4.55 -20.67 4.00
N LYS A 111 -5.84 -20.32 4.09
CA LYS A 111 -6.92 -21.14 3.56
C LYS A 111 -6.88 -21.23 2.03
N ASN A 112 -6.50 -20.13 1.38
CA ASN A 112 -6.51 -20.03 -0.08
C ASN A 112 -5.19 -20.48 -0.72
N PHE A 113 -4.07 -20.37 -0.01
CA PHE A 113 -2.74 -20.65 -0.54
C PHE A 113 -2.03 -21.66 0.33
N LEU A 114 -1.82 -22.88 -0.22
CA LEU A 114 -1.12 -23.97 0.44
C LEU A 114 0.40 -23.75 0.47
N GLU A 115 0.90 -22.93 -0.44
CA GLU A 115 2.31 -22.58 -0.52
C GLU A 115 2.74 -21.73 0.69
N LYS A 116 4.01 -21.86 1.06
CA LYS A 116 4.58 -21.03 2.11
C LYS A 116 4.61 -19.57 1.67
N GLU A 117 4.12 -18.67 2.51
CA GLU A 117 4.04 -17.23 2.23
C GLU A 117 5.38 -16.63 1.75
N ASN A 118 6.50 -17.10 2.31
CA ASN A 118 7.83 -16.62 1.92
C ASN A 118 8.22 -16.99 0.49
N GLU A 119 7.76 -18.12 -0.04
CA GLU A 119 8.04 -18.51 -1.42
C GLU A 119 7.27 -17.62 -2.40
N ILE A 120 6.00 -17.35 -2.11
CA ILE A 120 5.22 -16.39 -2.89
C ILE A 120 5.86 -15.00 -2.80
N ALA A 121 6.24 -14.56 -1.60
CA ALA A 121 6.86 -13.24 -1.40
C ALA A 121 8.17 -13.06 -2.17
N LYS A 122 9.03 -14.09 -2.28
CA LYS A 122 10.27 -14.05 -3.06
C LYS A 122 10.03 -13.71 -4.53
N ASN A 123 8.94 -14.23 -5.09
CA ASN A 123 8.58 -14.01 -6.49
C ASN A 123 7.78 -12.72 -6.68
N TYR A 124 7.17 -12.20 -5.62
CA TYR A 124 6.27 -11.06 -5.66
C TYR A 124 6.96 -9.72 -5.39
N TYR A 125 8.00 -9.72 -4.56
CA TYR A 125 8.69 -8.49 -4.17
C TYR A 125 10.14 -8.43 -4.61
N MET A 126 10.58 -7.20 -4.85
CA MET A 126 11.99 -6.90 -5.02
C MET A 126 12.72 -7.09 -3.69
N ASN A 127 13.92 -7.63 -3.76
CA ASN A 127 14.83 -7.73 -2.64
C ASN A 127 15.82 -6.53 -2.63
N PRO A 128 16.62 -6.33 -1.58
CA PRO A 128 17.57 -5.23 -1.51
C PRO A 128 18.59 -5.18 -2.65
N SER A 129 19.00 -6.33 -3.22
CA SER A 129 19.94 -6.35 -4.36
C SER A 129 19.31 -5.83 -5.63
N HIS A 130 18.05 -6.17 -5.90
CA HIS A 130 17.29 -5.61 -7.03
C HIS A 130 17.17 -4.08 -6.91
N LEU A 131 16.92 -3.57 -5.70
CA LEU A 131 16.82 -2.13 -5.47
C LEU A 131 18.16 -1.42 -5.68
N LYS A 132 19.27 -2.03 -5.25
CA LYS A 132 20.62 -1.50 -5.50
C LYS A 132 20.92 -1.42 -7.00
N GLU A 133 20.52 -2.43 -7.76
CA GLU A 133 20.69 -2.44 -9.22
C GLU A 133 19.86 -1.33 -9.88
N ILE A 134 18.58 -1.22 -9.52
CA ILE A 134 17.69 -0.17 -10.01
C ILE A 134 18.25 1.23 -9.72
N PHE A 135 18.76 1.44 -8.51
CA PHE A 135 19.34 2.71 -8.09
C PHE A 135 20.64 3.03 -8.86
N LYS A 136 21.52 2.02 -9.09
CA LYS A 136 22.74 2.15 -9.91
C LYS A 136 22.44 2.53 -11.36
N LEU A 137 21.34 2.06 -11.92
CA LEU A 137 20.86 2.43 -13.25
C LEU A 137 20.33 3.89 -13.31
N GLY A 138 20.31 4.61 -12.19
CA GLY A 138 19.88 6.00 -12.11
C GLY A 138 18.39 6.21 -11.97
N HIS A 139 17.62 5.16 -11.67
CA HIS A 139 16.24 5.28 -11.24
C HIS A 139 16.16 5.78 -9.80
N GLU A 140 14.98 6.16 -9.36
CA GLU A 140 14.76 6.68 -8.03
C GLU A 140 14.09 5.62 -7.14
N ILE A 141 14.51 5.54 -5.88
CA ILE A 141 13.81 4.85 -4.81
C ILE A 141 13.21 5.92 -3.90
N GLY A 142 11.90 5.88 -3.69
CA GLY A 142 11.17 6.83 -2.87
C GLY A 142 10.46 6.17 -1.69
N LEU A 143 9.88 6.97 -0.80
CA LEU A 143 9.19 6.52 0.40
C LEU A 143 7.78 6.00 0.06
N HIS A 144 7.40 4.87 0.67
CA HIS A 144 6.03 4.33 0.64
C HIS A 144 5.62 3.69 1.97
N GLY A 145 6.12 4.24 3.05
CA GLY A 145 5.94 3.71 4.39
C GLY A 145 6.81 2.49 4.71
N TYR A 146 6.97 2.23 6.00
CA TYR A 146 7.67 1.05 6.48
C TYR A 146 6.76 -0.18 6.39
N ASN A 147 5.55 -0.06 6.96
CA ASN A 147 4.54 -1.13 7.03
C ASN A 147 3.43 -1.01 5.97
N HIS A 148 3.44 0.04 5.14
CA HIS A 148 2.36 0.36 4.22
C HIS A 148 1.04 0.68 4.93
N ASP A 149 1.09 1.41 6.04
CA ASP A 149 -0.09 1.81 6.80
C ASP A 149 -0.76 3.08 6.24
N TRP A 150 -2.07 3.23 6.52
CA TRP A 150 -2.79 4.47 6.26
C TRP A 150 -2.31 5.54 7.23
N TYR A 151 -1.67 6.59 6.75
CA TYR A 151 -1.06 7.61 7.61
C TYR A 151 -2.07 8.36 8.46
N SER A 152 -3.24 8.72 7.93
CA SER A 152 -4.27 9.44 8.69
C SER A 152 -4.90 8.61 9.82
N TYR A 153 -4.72 7.29 9.82
CA TYR A 153 -5.21 6.38 10.87
C TYR A 153 -4.17 6.13 11.96
N LEU A 154 -2.94 6.57 11.78
CA LEU A 154 -1.91 6.56 12.81
C LEU A 154 -2.01 7.84 13.65
N ASN A 155 -1.73 7.74 14.96
CA ASN A 155 -1.49 8.95 15.75
C ASN A 155 -0.20 9.65 15.27
N GLU A 156 -0.03 10.93 15.62
CA GLU A 156 1.08 11.74 15.11
C GLU A 156 2.45 11.10 15.35
N LYS A 157 2.69 10.58 16.55
CA LYS A 157 3.96 9.92 16.92
C LYS A 157 4.24 8.67 16.06
N ASN A 158 3.24 7.84 15.86
CA ASN A 158 3.39 6.63 15.03
C ASN A 158 3.56 6.97 13.55
N GLN A 159 2.91 8.03 13.09
CA GLN A 159 3.05 8.52 11.72
C GLN A 159 4.46 9.06 11.46
N GLU A 160 5.01 9.86 12.40
CA GLU A 160 6.39 10.33 12.35
C GLU A 160 7.37 9.17 12.34
N LYS A 161 7.17 8.20 13.23
CA LYS A 161 8.01 7.01 13.31
C LYS A 161 8.00 6.21 12.00
N GLU A 162 6.82 5.96 11.43
CA GLU A 162 6.64 5.22 10.16
C GLU A 162 7.41 5.87 9.00
N ILE A 163 7.34 7.20 8.89
CA ILE A 163 8.04 7.97 7.86
C ILE A 163 9.55 7.98 8.12
N TYR A 164 9.94 8.24 9.38
CA TYR A 164 11.36 8.34 9.77
C TYR A 164 12.09 7.01 9.62
N ASP A 165 11.52 5.92 10.12
CA ASP A 165 12.11 4.59 10.01
C ASP A 165 12.28 4.18 8.54
N THR A 166 11.31 4.53 7.67
CA THR A 166 11.41 4.31 6.22
C THR A 166 12.60 5.06 5.64
N LEU A 167 12.73 6.34 5.97
CA LEU A 167 13.81 7.19 5.46
C LEU A 167 15.17 6.72 5.96
N CYS A 168 15.28 6.40 7.25
CA CYS A 168 16.51 5.86 7.84
C CYS A 168 16.95 4.58 7.14
N PHE A 169 16.02 3.63 6.96
CA PHE A 169 16.33 2.38 6.27
C PHE A 169 16.91 2.60 4.86
N TRP A 170 16.29 3.49 4.07
CA TRP A 170 16.80 3.76 2.72
C TRP A 170 18.14 4.51 2.73
N ARG A 171 18.36 5.41 3.70
CA ARG A 171 19.65 6.11 3.87
C ARG A 171 20.78 5.16 4.27
N GLU A 172 20.56 4.31 5.25
CA GLU A 172 21.52 3.30 5.72
C GLU A 172 21.92 2.33 4.60
N ASN A 173 20.99 2.01 3.72
CA ASN A 173 21.25 1.18 2.55
C ASN A 173 21.78 1.96 1.34
N GLN A 174 21.97 3.28 1.44
CA GLN A 174 22.43 4.17 0.36
C GLN A 174 21.55 4.11 -0.89
N LEU A 175 20.24 3.95 -0.69
CA LEU A 175 19.23 3.79 -1.75
C LEU A 175 18.34 5.00 -1.95
N ILE A 176 18.58 6.09 -1.22
CA ILE A 176 17.81 7.32 -1.34
C ILE A 176 18.73 8.54 -1.38
N ARG A 177 18.34 9.54 -2.13
CA ARG A 177 19.09 10.79 -2.24
C ARG A 177 18.72 11.74 -1.10
N GLU A 178 19.50 12.80 -0.91
CA GLU A 178 19.22 13.84 0.09
C GLU A 178 17.81 14.46 -0.10
N LYS A 179 17.50 14.85 -1.34
CA LYS A 179 16.13 15.19 -1.76
C LYS A 179 15.47 13.96 -2.30
N PHE A 180 14.34 13.60 -1.74
CA PHE A 180 13.64 12.35 -2.05
C PHE A 180 12.17 12.61 -2.37
N THR A 181 11.51 11.61 -2.91
CA THR A 181 10.08 11.61 -3.21
C THR A 181 9.32 10.64 -2.32
N CYS A 182 8.02 10.86 -2.16
CA CYS A 182 7.11 10.00 -1.43
C CYS A 182 5.88 9.70 -2.28
N CYS A 183 5.45 8.44 -2.29
CA CYS A 183 4.12 8.04 -2.73
C CYS A 183 3.34 7.61 -1.49
N TYR A 184 2.20 8.26 -1.21
CA TYR A 184 1.43 7.96 0.00
C TYR A 184 0.79 6.57 -0.10
N PRO A 185 0.97 5.68 0.92
CA PRO A 185 0.22 4.43 0.98
C PRO A 185 -1.29 4.69 0.85
N TYR A 186 -1.95 4.02 -0.08
CA TYR A 186 -3.37 4.24 -0.42
C TYR A 186 -3.73 5.67 -0.88
N GLY A 187 -2.75 6.52 -1.09
CA GLY A 187 -2.96 7.96 -1.33
C GLY A 187 -3.38 8.74 -0.08
N ASP A 188 -3.22 8.14 1.10
CA ASP A 188 -3.71 8.66 2.37
C ASP A 188 -2.64 9.51 3.08
N TYR A 189 -3.04 10.73 3.47
CA TYR A 189 -2.21 11.68 4.20
C TYR A 189 -3.09 12.72 4.91
N ASN A 190 -2.53 13.38 5.91
CA ASN A 190 -3.13 14.52 6.61
C ASN A 190 -2.14 15.67 6.77
N ALA A 191 -2.52 16.69 7.53
CA ALA A 191 -1.67 17.87 7.75
C ALA A 191 -0.34 17.51 8.43
N ASN A 192 -0.37 16.57 9.39
CA ASN A 192 0.84 16.10 10.07
C ASN A 192 1.78 15.36 9.12
N THR A 193 1.27 14.48 8.25
CA THR A 193 2.06 13.82 7.20
C THR A 193 2.86 14.83 6.37
N ILE A 194 2.18 15.87 5.90
CA ILE A 194 2.80 16.93 5.09
C ILE A 194 3.87 17.68 5.88
N LYS A 195 3.58 18.01 7.15
CA LYS A 195 4.52 18.70 8.05
C LYS A 195 5.80 17.88 8.24
N VAL A 196 5.66 16.58 8.55
CA VAL A 196 6.79 15.67 8.78
C VAL A 196 7.63 15.54 7.51
N LEU A 197 7.02 15.28 6.37
CA LEU A 197 7.73 15.13 5.10
C LEU A 197 8.46 16.41 4.68
N LYS A 198 7.84 17.58 4.92
CA LYS A 198 8.47 18.88 4.67
C LYS A 198 9.71 19.10 5.54
N ASN A 199 9.62 18.77 6.82
CA ASN A 199 10.75 18.88 7.77
C ASN A 199 11.90 17.93 7.42
N LEU A 200 11.61 16.83 6.75
CA LEU A 200 12.61 15.84 6.30
C LEU A 200 13.17 16.10 4.88
N ASN A 201 12.85 17.25 4.27
CA ASN A 201 13.27 17.64 2.92
C ASN A 201 12.70 16.75 1.79
N CYS A 202 11.49 16.19 1.97
CA CYS A 202 10.78 15.54 0.88
C CYS A 202 10.44 16.56 -0.21
N SER A 203 10.88 16.29 -1.45
CA SER A 203 10.71 17.22 -2.57
C SER A 203 9.35 17.09 -3.26
N LEU A 204 8.87 15.85 -3.42
CA LEU A 204 7.62 15.56 -4.12
C LEU A 204 6.81 14.52 -3.35
N GLY A 205 5.50 14.73 -3.26
CA GLY A 205 4.53 13.77 -2.70
C GLY A 205 3.46 13.44 -3.72
N LEU A 206 3.34 12.15 -4.08
CA LEU A 206 2.40 11.64 -5.08
C LEU A 206 1.13 11.12 -4.41
N THR A 207 -0.02 11.68 -4.80
CA THR A 207 -1.35 11.28 -4.32
C THR A 207 -2.02 10.31 -5.29
N THR A 208 -3.25 9.91 -5.00
CA THR A 208 -4.13 9.15 -5.90
C THR A 208 -5.15 10.05 -6.62
N LYS A 209 -5.04 11.38 -6.49
CA LYS A 209 -5.89 12.30 -7.24
C LYS A 209 -5.57 12.18 -8.73
N VAL A 210 -6.59 11.92 -9.55
CA VAL A 210 -6.45 11.85 -11.00
C VAL A 210 -6.60 13.24 -11.56
N ASP A 211 -5.49 13.80 -11.99
CA ASP A 211 -5.45 15.15 -12.55
C ASP A 211 -4.06 15.39 -13.17
N SER A 212 -3.93 16.45 -13.97
CA SER A 212 -2.65 17.00 -14.41
C SER A 212 -2.17 18.10 -13.46
N VAL A 213 -0.85 18.27 -13.39
CA VAL A 213 -0.24 19.31 -12.55
C VAL A 213 -0.46 20.69 -13.20
N ASN A 214 -1.14 21.59 -12.49
CA ASN A 214 -1.21 22.99 -12.90
C ASN A 214 0.10 23.70 -12.50
N LYS A 215 0.92 24.04 -13.50
CA LYS A 215 2.25 24.65 -13.29
C LYS A 215 2.21 25.99 -12.55
N LYS A 216 1.09 26.72 -12.55
CA LYS A 216 0.95 28.02 -11.89
C LYS A 216 0.58 27.92 -10.42
N ASN A 217 -0.09 26.83 -10.02
CA ASN A 217 -0.58 26.64 -8.66
C ASN A 217 -0.60 25.15 -8.29
N TYR A 218 0.48 24.66 -7.73
CA TYR A 218 0.56 23.27 -7.25
C TYR A 218 1.32 23.18 -5.92
N ASN A 219 0.98 22.18 -5.16
CA ASN A 219 1.70 21.82 -3.95
C ASN A 219 2.57 20.59 -4.26
N THR A 220 3.88 20.73 -4.14
CA THR A 220 4.84 19.67 -4.46
C THR A 220 4.60 18.38 -3.67
N LEU A 221 4.07 18.49 -2.44
CA LEU A 221 3.74 17.34 -1.60
C LEU A 221 2.31 16.80 -1.81
N LYS A 222 1.58 17.29 -2.83
CA LYS A 222 0.20 16.86 -3.14
C LYS A 222 -0.01 16.71 -4.64
N LEU A 223 0.97 16.14 -5.34
CA LEU A 223 0.90 16.02 -6.79
C LEU A 223 -0.15 14.98 -7.21
N PRO A 224 -1.01 15.31 -8.17
CA PRO A 224 -1.89 14.34 -8.81
C PRO A 224 -1.10 13.42 -9.72
N ARG A 225 -1.68 12.29 -10.10
CA ARG A 225 -1.13 11.35 -11.08
C ARG A 225 -2.23 10.60 -11.80
N PHE A 226 -1.92 10.09 -12.98
CA PHE A 226 -2.76 9.13 -13.67
C PHE A 226 -2.36 7.71 -13.30
N ASP A 227 -3.33 6.82 -13.16
CA ASP A 227 -3.13 5.38 -13.07
C ASP A 227 -3.09 4.79 -14.48
N THR A 228 -2.46 3.62 -14.65
CA THR A 228 -2.43 2.92 -15.95
C THR A 228 -3.82 2.60 -16.48
N ASN A 229 -4.82 2.45 -15.59
CA ASN A 229 -6.22 2.23 -15.96
C ASN A 229 -6.94 3.52 -16.42
N ASP A 230 -6.33 4.69 -16.27
CA ASP A 230 -6.89 5.96 -16.78
C ASP A 230 -6.59 6.17 -18.26
N PHE A 231 -5.75 5.34 -18.87
CA PHE A 231 -5.43 5.37 -20.28
C PHE A 231 -6.24 4.35 -21.07
N PRO A 232 -6.52 4.60 -22.37
CA PRO A 232 -7.19 3.63 -23.23
C PRO A 232 -6.44 2.30 -23.22
N LYS A 233 -7.20 1.21 -23.13
CA LYS A 233 -6.67 -0.15 -23.34
C LYS A 233 -6.80 -0.47 -24.82
N ASN A 234 -5.67 -0.68 -25.47
CA ASN A 234 -5.65 -1.18 -26.84
C ASN A 234 -6.16 -2.61 -26.91
#